data_cc05405018f28a6f0a73074323bc44a0
#
_entry.id   cc05405018f28a6f0a73074323bc44a0
#
_cell.length_a   1.000
_cell.length_b   1.000
_cell.length_c   1.000
_cell.angle_alpha   90.00
_cell.angle_beta   90.00
_cell.angle_gamma   90.00
#
_symmetry.space_group_name_H-M   'P 1'
#
loop_
_entity.id
_entity.type
_entity.pdbx_description
1 polymer ?
#
loop_
_entity_poly.entity_id
_entity_poly.type
_entity_poly.pdbx_seq_one_letter_code
_entity_poly.pdbx_strand_id
1 'polypeptide(L)'
;MKKIVTILFASIFFTTSAFAGGLIGLKVGNGDLEGTKLQTTNTLAPHDAQTSGSADHMYGAIFAELNINESPLNLGFELVPLTGTISVVNDDSDASVEVSNLRTVYALAAREIGGGSVYAKLGYSEADIDNAKQSNGTTTITSFTDALEGPMMGIGFQTGEFNGLVFRAEATLTEFDDVEVKTTDADGLVETKKANDIEFETITLSVAKTF
;
A
#
# COMPACT_ATOMS: atom_id res chain seq x y z
N MET A 1 8.13 -5.47 13.24
CA MET A 1 8.75 -4.67 12.18
C MET A 1 8.25 -3.23 12.13
N LYS A 2 7.06 -2.90 12.67
CA LYS A 2 6.53 -1.51 12.79
C LYS A 2 7.54 -0.46 13.31
N LYS A 3 8.48 -0.86 14.14
CA LYS A 3 9.53 0.04 14.69
C LYS A 3 10.68 0.34 13.71
N ILE A 4 10.88 -0.48 12.69
CA ILE A 4 12.01 -0.34 11.76
C ILE A 4 11.70 0.73 10.71
N VAL A 5 10.50 0.72 10.15
CA VAL A 5 10.07 1.71 9.16
C VAL A 5 10.01 3.11 9.78
N THR A 6 9.49 3.24 11.00
CA THR A 6 9.43 4.51 11.74
C THR A 6 10.83 5.03 12.09
N ILE A 7 11.78 4.16 12.46
CA ILE A 7 13.16 4.55 12.77
C ILE A 7 13.92 4.94 11.50
N LEU A 8 13.72 4.23 10.40
CA LEU A 8 14.33 4.58 9.11
C LEU A 8 13.85 5.96 8.66
N PHE A 9 12.57 6.26 8.83
CA PHE A 9 11.97 7.54 8.49
C PHE A 9 12.52 8.70 9.32
N ALA A 10 12.62 8.55 10.63
CA ALA A 10 13.17 9.58 11.51
C ALA A 10 14.65 9.88 11.20
N SER A 11 15.44 8.88 10.79
CA SER A 11 16.87 9.06 10.48
C SER A 11 17.12 9.78 9.15
N ILE A 12 16.22 9.70 8.18
CA ILE A 12 16.37 10.37 6.87
C ILE A 12 16.25 11.89 7.00
N PHE A 13 15.43 12.41 7.92
CA PHE A 13 15.23 13.86 8.09
C PHE A 13 16.34 14.57 8.85
N PHE A 14 17.20 13.87 9.58
CA PHE A 14 18.23 14.49 10.43
C PHE A 14 19.61 14.67 9.78
N THR A 15 19.82 14.18 8.55
CA THR A 15 21.11 14.32 7.84
C THR A 15 21.02 15.34 6.72
N THR A 16 20.85 16.61 7.08
CA THR A 16 20.62 17.72 6.11
C THR A 16 21.79 18.03 5.17
N SER A 17 22.98 17.52 5.41
CA SER A 17 24.17 17.81 4.58
C SER A 17 24.32 16.89 3.35
N ALA A 18 23.53 15.82 3.24
CA ALA A 18 23.62 14.88 2.12
C ALA A 18 22.59 15.14 1.00
N PHE A 19 21.71 16.11 1.18
CA PHE A 19 20.60 16.39 0.27
C PHE A 19 20.71 17.80 -0.31
N ALA A 20 20.59 17.91 -1.63
CA ALA A 20 20.69 19.18 -2.37
C ALA A 20 19.33 19.86 -2.60
N GLY A 21 18.31 19.46 -1.89
CA GLY A 21 16.94 19.93 -2.04
C GLY A 21 15.97 18.77 -2.04
N GLY A 22 14.71 19.07 -2.25
CA GLY A 22 13.67 18.05 -2.26
C GLY A 22 12.34 18.59 -2.76
N LEU A 23 11.31 17.78 -2.63
CA LEU A 23 9.95 18.21 -2.89
C LEU A 23 8.98 17.61 -1.89
N ILE A 24 7.90 18.33 -1.67
CA ILE A 24 6.75 17.88 -0.90
C ILE A 24 5.50 18.08 -1.73
N GLY A 25 4.61 17.11 -1.76
CA GLY A 25 3.45 17.16 -2.63
C GLY A 25 2.22 16.46 -2.10
N LEU A 26 1.16 16.70 -2.86
CA LEU A 26 -0.14 16.04 -2.70
C LEU A 26 -0.39 15.20 -3.94
N LYS A 27 -0.99 14.05 -3.73
CA LYS A 27 -1.33 13.08 -4.76
C LYS A 27 -2.81 12.70 -4.62
N VAL A 28 -3.48 12.53 -5.75
CA VAL A 28 -4.83 11.97 -5.83
C VAL A 28 -4.87 10.94 -6.95
N GLY A 29 -5.67 9.92 -6.79
CA GLY A 29 -5.80 8.89 -7.82
C GLY A 29 -6.82 7.82 -7.49
N ASN A 30 -6.93 6.88 -8.40
CA ASN A 30 -7.68 5.66 -8.22
C ASN A 30 -6.70 4.52 -7.93
N GLY A 31 -7.08 3.65 -7.00
CA GLY A 31 -6.42 2.39 -6.75
C GLY A 31 -7.40 1.25 -6.83
N ASP A 32 -6.99 0.17 -7.45
CA ASP A 32 -7.69 -1.10 -7.50
C ASP A 32 -6.93 -2.11 -6.66
N LEU A 33 -7.60 -2.66 -5.64
CA LEU A 33 -7.06 -3.69 -4.78
C LEU A 33 -7.71 -5.02 -5.17
N GLU A 34 -6.92 -5.94 -5.67
CA GLU A 34 -7.34 -7.29 -6.05
C GLU A 34 -6.73 -8.34 -5.13
N GLY A 35 -7.55 -9.36 -4.79
CA GLY A 35 -7.07 -10.56 -4.10
C GLY A 35 -7.61 -11.80 -4.79
N THR A 36 -6.75 -12.71 -5.21
CA THR A 36 -7.11 -13.79 -6.14
C THR A 36 -7.35 -15.16 -5.51
N LYS A 37 -7.00 -15.37 -4.24
CA LYS A 37 -7.24 -16.67 -3.60
C LYS A 37 -7.60 -16.54 -2.14
N LEU A 38 -8.75 -17.12 -1.77
CA LEU A 38 -9.10 -17.42 -0.40
C LEU A 38 -9.01 -18.95 -0.22
N GLN A 39 -7.97 -19.44 0.44
CA GLN A 39 -7.88 -20.85 0.85
C GLN A 39 -8.47 -21.01 2.24
N THR A 40 -9.43 -21.91 2.37
CA THR A 40 -9.99 -22.29 3.67
C THR A 40 -9.43 -23.65 4.06
N THR A 41 -8.63 -23.71 5.10
CA THR A 41 -8.14 -24.98 5.64
C THR A 41 -8.96 -25.31 6.90
N ASN A 42 -9.82 -26.29 6.82
CA ASN A 42 -10.56 -26.81 7.99
C ASN A 42 -9.82 -28.04 8.53
N THR A 43 -9.75 -28.20 9.83
CA THR A 43 -9.14 -29.37 10.51
C THR A 43 -9.83 -30.71 10.17
N LEU A 44 -11.05 -30.70 9.68
CA LEU A 44 -11.84 -31.91 9.35
C LEU A 44 -11.94 -32.20 7.85
N ALA A 45 -11.82 -31.20 6.99
CA ALA A 45 -11.82 -31.37 5.55
C ALA A 45 -11.21 -30.10 4.88
N PRO A 46 -10.12 -30.24 4.12
CA PRO A 46 -9.62 -29.11 3.35
C PRO A 46 -10.64 -28.74 2.26
N HIS A 47 -11.17 -27.53 2.32
CA HIS A 47 -12.02 -26.97 1.28
C HIS A 47 -11.23 -25.86 0.58
N ASP A 48 -10.90 -26.07 -0.68
CA ASP A 48 -10.36 -25.05 -1.56
C ASP A 48 -11.52 -24.25 -2.18
N ALA A 49 -12.01 -23.23 -1.49
CA ALA A 49 -12.91 -22.26 -2.10
C ALA A 49 -12.06 -21.10 -2.66
N GLN A 50 -12.09 -20.95 -3.98
CA GLN A 50 -11.49 -19.78 -4.64
C GLN A 50 -12.55 -18.69 -4.77
N THR A 51 -12.28 -17.54 -4.19
CA THR A 51 -13.11 -16.34 -4.37
C THR A 51 -12.15 -15.19 -4.65
N SER A 52 -12.34 -14.49 -5.77
CA SER A 52 -11.64 -13.24 -6.06
C SER A 52 -12.48 -12.07 -5.56
N GLY A 53 -11.83 -11.09 -4.97
CA GLY A 53 -12.44 -9.83 -4.59
C GLY A 53 -11.63 -8.67 -5.13
N SER A 54 -12.30 -7.63 -5.62
CA SER A 54 -11.67 -6.36 -5.99
C SER A 54 -12.39 -5.19 -5.34
N ALA A 55 -11.67 -4.12 -5.10
CA ALA A 55 -12.21 -2.89 -4.54
C ALA A 55 -11.54 -1.68 -5.17
N ASP A 56 -12.32 -0.90 -5.92
CA ASP A 56 -11.91 0.39 -6.48
C ASP A 56 -12.00 1.49 -5.42
N HIS A 57 -10.92 2.23 -5.22
CA HIS A 57 -10.89 3.33 -4.27
C HIS A 57 -10.23 4.57 -4.85
N MET A 58 -10.94 5.71 -4.74
CA MET A 58 -10.30 7.00 -4.90
C MET A 58 -9.57 7.36 -3.59
N TYR A 59 -8.30 7.73 -3.69
CA TYR A 59 -7.52 8.09 -2.52
C TYR A 59 -6.71 9.36 -2.71
N GLY A 60 -6.32 9.96 -1.58
CA GLY A 60 -5.37 11.05 -1.53
C GLY A 60 -4.15 10.66 -0.71
N ALA A 61 -3.00 11.14 -1.11
CA ALA A 61 -1.74 10.93 -0.40
C ALA A 61 -0.96 12.22 -0.25
N ILE A 62 -0.10 12.24 0.77
CA ILE A 62 0.97 13.22 0.92
C ILE A 62 2.29 12.50 0.70
N PHE A 63 3.24 13.17 0.07
CA PHE A 63 4.57 12.60 -0.12
C PHE A 63 5.66 13.65 0.02
N ALA A 64 6.85 13.18 0.36
CA ALA A 64 8.06 13.99 0.41
C ALA A 64 9.21 13.21 -0.22
N GLU A 65 10.08 13.92 -0.95
CA GLU A 65 11.27 13.37 -1.57
C GLU A 65 12.48 14.23 -1.27
N LEU A 66 13.62 13.60 -1.14
CA LEU A 66 14.92 14.22 -0.97
C LEU A 66 15.82 13.82 -2.13
N ASN A 67 16.42 14.82 -2.77
CA ASN A 67 17.37 14.61 -3.84
C ASN A 67 18.72 14.19 -3.25
N ILE A 68 19.27 13.09 -3.72
CA ILE A 68 20.63 12.70 -3.37
C ILE A 68 21.59 13.51 -4.25
N ASN A 69 22.49 14.26 -3.62
CA ASN A 69 23.44 15.13 -4.31
C ASN A 69 24.10 14.45 -5.50
N GLU A 70 24.11 15.15 -6.64
CA GLU A 70 24.77 14.73 -7.89
C GLU A 70 24.32 13.35 -8.41
N SER A 71 23.20 12.85 -7.93
CA SER A 71 22.64 11.56 -8.32
C SER A 71 21.28 11.74 -9.02
N PRO A 72 20.95 10.92 -10.01
CA PRO A 72 19.59 10.86 -10.56
C PRO A 72 18.58 10.20 -9.60
N LEU A 73 19.03 9.82 -8.40
CA LEU A 73 18.23 9.11 -7.40
C LEU A 73 17.66 10.08 -6.39
N ASN A 74 16.38 9.88 -6.07
CA ASN A 74 15.68 10.51 -4.96
C ASN A 74 15.22 9.44 -3.99
N LEU A 75 15.18 9.76 -2.71
CA LEU A 75 14.54 8.95 -1.68
C LEU A 75 13.24 9.61 -1.26
N GLY A 76 12.20 8.85 -1.15
CA GLY A 76 10.87 9.37 -0.83
C GLY A 76 10.09 8.55 0.18
N PHE A 77 9.10 9.23 0.70
CA PHE A 77 8.07 8.66 1.57
C PHE A 77 6.70 9.16 1.12
N GLU A 78 5.74 8.25 1.14
CA GLU A 78 4.35 8.52 0.83
C GLU A 78 3.46 8.00 1.95
N LEU A 79 2.43 8.76 2.30
CA LEU A 79 1.42 8.39 3.27
C LEU A 79 0.03 8.61 2.67
N VAL A 80 -0.78 7.56 2.68
CA VAL A 80 -2.21 7.59 2.39
C VAL A 80 -2.93 7.53 3.73
N PRO A 81 -3.43 8.66 4.27
CA PRO A 81 -4.03 8.70 5.61
C PRO A 81 -5.46 8.17 5.64
N LEU A 82 -6.00 7.77 4.49
CA LEU A 82 -7.39 7.33 4.38
C LEU A 82 -7.55 5.88 4.78
N THR A 83 -8.70 5.59 5.38
CA THR A 83 -9.14 4.25 5.74
C THR A 83 -10.04 3.71 4.63
N GLY A 84 -9.75 2.50 4.17
CA GLY A 84 -10.59 1.76 3.22
C GLY A 84 -11.13 0.50 3.87
N THR A 85 -12.35 0.10 3.52
CA THR A 85 -12.94 -1.17 3.97
C THR A 85 -12.95 -2.15 2.81
N ILE A 86 -12.30 -3.28 2.98
CA ILE A 86 -12.40 -4.40 2.05
C ILE A 86 -13.48 -5.33 2.57
N SER A 87 -14.52 -5.56 1.79
CA SER A 87 -15.61 -6.47 2.14
C SER A 87 -15.60 -7.66 1.19
N VAL A 88 -15.57 -8.85 1.75
CA VAL A 88 -15.79 -10.10 1.00
C VAL A 88 -17.19 -10.58 1.37
N VAL A 89 -18.08 -10.51 0.39
CA VAL A 89 -19.48 -10.96 0.54
C VAL A 89 -19.59 -12.33 -0.11
N ASN A 90 -19.91 -13.36 0.67
CA ASN A 90 -20.30 -14.69 0.20
C ASN A 90 -21.74 -14.97 0.62
N ASP A 91 -22.43 -15.86 -0.12
CA ASP A 91 -23.84 -16.21 0.11
C ASP A 91 -24.16 -16.66 1.57
N ASP A 92 -23.14 -17.10 2.34
CA ASP A 92 -23.31 -17.61 3.70
C ASP A 92 -22.55 -16.81 4.78
N SER A 93 -21.68 -15.86 4.44
CA SER A 93 -20.94 -15.06 5.42
C SER A 93 -20.31 -13.80 4.83
N ASP A 94 -20.55 -12.68 5.47
CA ASP A 94 -19.87 -11.41 5.16
C ASP A 94 -18.65 -11.28 6.06
N ALA A 95 -17.49 -11.05 5.46
CA ALA A 95 -16.28 -10.68 6.17
C ALA A 95 -15.82 -9.31 5.68
N SER A 96 -15.45 -8.43 6.58
CA SER A 96 -14.90 -7.13 6.26
C SER A 96 -13.63 -6.86 7.04
N VAL A 97 -12.67 -6.25 6.38
CA VAL A 97 -11.40 -5.82 6.95
C VAL A 97 -11.19 -4.35 6.64
N GLU A 98 -10.82 -3.59 7.63
CA GLU A 98 -10.47 -2.18 7.50
C GLU A 98 -8.97 -2.04 7.28
N VAL A 99 -8.56 -1.40 6.17
CA VAL A 99 -7.17 -1.12 5.86
C VAL A 99 -6.94 0.37 6.03
N SER A 100 -5.91 0.73 6.77
CA SER A 100 -5.60 2.12 7.10
C SER A 100 -4.11 2.42 7.02
N ASN A 101 -3.77 3.72 6.98
CA ASN A 101 -2.40 4.20 7.10
C ASN A 101 -1.40 3.55 6.13
N LEU A 102 -1.75 3.42 4.85
CA LEU A 102 -0.81 2.93 3.85
C LEU A 102 0.38 3.90 3.75
N ARG A 103 1.56 3.40 4.00
CA ARG A 103 2.84 4.13 3.97
C ARG A 103 3.82 3.40 3.08
N THR A 104 4.53 4.17 2.26
CA THR A 104 5.52 3.64 1.32
C THR A 104 6.82 4.40 1.47
N VAL A 105 7.93 3.68 1.61
CA VAL A 105 9.28 4.21 1.44
C VAL A 105 9.80 3.79 0.07
N TYR A 106 10.45 4.69 -0.65
CA TYR A 106 10.88 4.37 -2.01
C TYR A 106 12.14 5.12 -2.44
N ALA A 107 12.78 4.56 -3.45
CA ALA A 107 13.77 5.23 -4.28
C ALA A 107 13.18 5.50 -5.66
N LEU A 108 13.50 6.65 -6.25
CA LEU A 108 13.07 7.08 -7.55
C LEU A 108 14.30 7.45 -8.39
N ALA A 109 14.36 6.93 -9.62
CA ALA A 109 15.38 7.28 -10.59
C ALA A 109 14.74 8.02 -11.77
N ALA A 110 15.18 9.26 -12.04
CA ALA A 110 14.62 10.11 -13.08
C ALA A 110 15.61 10.33 -14.22
N ARG A 111 15.06 10.47 -15.45
CA ARG A 111 15.80 10.86 -16.64
C ARG A 111 15.06 11.97 -17.38
N GLU A 112 15.76 13.04 -17.66
CA GLU A 112 15.21 14.18 -18.40
C GLU A 112 14.87 13.82 -19.85
N ILE A 113 13.70 14.28 -20.29
CA ILE A 113 13.22 14.21 -21.67
C ILE A 113 12.40 15.48 -21.99
N GLY A 114 12.86 16.27 -22.94
CA GLY A 114 12.06 17.34 -23.59
C GLY A 114 11.42 18.38 -22.69
N GLY A 115 11.88 18.74 -21.56
CA GLY A 115 11.30 19.75 -20.65
C GLY A 115 10.50 19.16 -19.49
N GLY A 116 10.63 17.87 -19.30
CA GLY A 116 10.16 17.10 -18.14
C GLY A 116 11.08 15.93 -17.91
N SER A 117 10.67 14.97 -17.11
CA SER A 117 11.40 13.71 -16.93
C SER A 117 10.48 12.52 -16.77
N VAL A 118 10.93 11.37 -17.26
CA VAL A 118 10.35 10.07 -16.91
C VAL A 118 11.12 9.50 -15.74
N TYR A 119 10.44 8.73 -14.90
CA TYR A 119 11.08 8.09 -13.76
C TYR A 119 10.56 6.68 -13.52
N ALA A 120 11.40 5.88 -12.89
CA ALA A 120 11.05 4.62 -12.29
C ALA A 120 11.15 4.73 -10.77
N LYS A 121 10.25 4.05 -10.06
CA LYS A 121 10.10 4.07 -8.60
C LYS A 121 10.09 2.65 -8.09
N LEU A 122 10.89 2.37 -7.05
CA LEU A 122 10.91 1.08 -6.36
C LEU A 122 10.82 1.35 -4.87
N GLY A 123 9.96 0.61 -4.18
CA GLY A 123 9.71 0.86 -2.78
C GLY A 123 9.19 -0.37 -2.02
N TYR A 124 8.82 -0.11 -0.80
CA TYR A 124 8.17 -1.07 0.09
C TYR A 124 7.03 -0.38 0.80
N SER A 125 5.88 -1.00 0.75
CA SER A 125 4.63 -0.49 1.31
C SER A 125 4.22 -1.30 2.54
N GLU A 126 3.60 -0.62 3.50
CA GLU A 126 2.99 -1.21 4.69
C GLU A 126 1.67 -0.50 4.97
N ALA A 127 0.59 -1.26 5.22
CA ALA A 127 -0.69 -0.75 5.66
C ALA A 127 -1.16 -1.49 6.91
N ASP A 128 -1.84 -0.79 7.82
CA ASP A 128 -2.41 -1.41 9.01
C ASP A 128 -3.72 -2.11 8.64
N ILE A 129 -3.93 -3.33 9.15
CA ILE A 129 -5.21 -4.03 9.10
C ILE A 129 -5.88 -3.85 10.46
N ASP A 130 -7.04 -3.20 10.44
CA ASP A 130 -7.84 -2.94 11.63
C ASP A 130 -9.22 -3.63 11.49
N ASN A 131 -9.84 -3.93 12.63
CA ASN A 131 -11.27 -4.29 12.72
C ASN A 131 -11.74 -5.38 11.75
N ALA A 132 -11.06 -6.54 11.73
CA ALA A 132 -11.62 -7.70 11.05
C ALA A 132 -12.96 -8.10 11.69
N LYS A 133 -14.05 -8.08 10.91
CA LYS A 133 -15.41 -8.42 11.36
C LYS A 133 -15.96 -9.55 10.51
N GLN A 134 -16.72 -10.43 11.15
CA GLN A 134 -17.47 -11.48 10.47
C GLN A 134 -18.94 -11.43 10.94
N SER A 135 -19.88 -11.51 10.01
CA SER A 135 -21.31 -11.24 10.32
C SER A 135 -22.14 -12.46 10.70
N ASN A 136 -21.63 -13.67 10.61
CA ASN A 136 -22.45 -14.87 10.84
C ASN A 136 -22.69 -15.27 12.31
N GLY A 137 -22.38 -14.41 13.28
CA GLY A 137 -22.80 -14.51 14.68
C GLY A 137 -22.35 -15.74 15.51
N THR A 138 -21.82 -16.78 14.86
CA THR A 138 -21.44 -18.06 15.50
C THR A 138 -19.93 -18.30 15.47
N THR A 139 -19.20 -17.49 14.73
CA THR A 139 -17.75 -17.64 14.54
C THR A 139 -17.03 -16.44 15.12
N THR A 140 -15.97 -16.69 15.90
CA THR A 140 -15.14 -15.64 16.51
C THR A 140 -13.78 -15.59 15.81
N ILE A 141 -13.34 -14.41 15.41
CA ILE A 141 -11.98 -14.18 14.91
C ILE A 141 -11.02 -14.28 16.11
N THR A 142 -10.10 -15.23 16.06
CA THR A 142 -9.13 -15.48 17.15
C THR A 142 -7.76 -14.86 16.86
N SER A 143 -7.38 -14.74 15.60
CA SER A 143 -6.20 -14.00 15.17
C SER A 143 -6.30 -13.62 13.68
N PHE A 144 -5.61 -12.56 13.30
CA PHE A 144 -5.45 -12.16 11.91
C PHE A 144 -4.07 -11.50 11.72
N THR A 145 -3.60 -11.46 10.48
CA THR A 145 -2.42 -10.67 10.08
C THR A 145 -2.72 -9.20 10.34
N ASP A 146 -1.86 -8.51 11.07
CA ASP A 146 -2.12 -7.13 11.54
C ASP A 146 -1.61 -6.04 10.58
N ALA A 147 -0.95 -6.43 9.48
CA ALA A 147 -0.48 -5.51 8.46
C ALA A 147 -0.43 -6.17 7.08
N LEU A 148 -0.67 -5.37 6.04
CA LEU A 148 -0.31 -5.67 4.66
C LEU A 148 1.08 -5.09 4.41
N GLU A 149 2.01 -5.91 3.94
CA GLU A 149 3.36 -5.47 3.63
C GLU A 149 3.78 -6.03 2.27
N GLY A 150 4.55 -5.24 1.48
CA GLY A 150 5.03 -5.76 0.22
C GLY A 150 5.83 -4.78 -0.64
N PRO A 151 6.54 -5.28 -1.65
CA PRO A 151 7.29 -4.47 -2.60
C PRO A 151 6.35 -3.65 -3.49
N MET A 152 6.78 -2.45 -3.85
CA MET A 152 6.10 -1.55 -4.75
C MET A 152 7.02 -1.17 -5.90
N MET A 153 6.49 -1.18 -7.12
CA MET A 153 7.14 -0.62 -8.29
C MET A 153 6.23 0.40 -8.98
N GLY A 154 6.83 1.36 -9.67
CA GLY A 154 6.08 2.38 -10.39
C GLY A 154 6.87 3.03 -11.49
N ILE A 155 6.13 3.64 -12.40
CA ILE A 155 6.67 4.48 -13.47
C ILE A 155 5.86 5.77 -13.53
N GLY A 156 6.50 6.86 -13.92
CA GLY A 156 5.79 8.11 -14.05
C GLY A 156 6.49 9.12 -14.94
N PHE A 157 5.79 10.21 -15.15
CA PHE A 157 6.26 11.39 -15.82
C PHE A 157 6.07 12.59 -14.90
N GLN A 158 7.06 13.49 -14.88
CA GLN A 158 6.95 14.78 -14.23
C GLN A 158 7.28 15.91 -15.19
N THR A 159 6.61 17.04 -15.03
CA THR A 159 6.94 18.26 -15.78
C THR A 159 8.26 18.85 -15.28
N GLY A 160 8.87 19.72 -16.10
CA GLY A 160 9.84 20.66 -15.56
C GLY A 160 9.22 21.55 -14.49
N GLU A 161 10.06 22.15 -13.67
CA GLU A 161 9.63 23.07 -12.63
C GLU A 161 9.03 24.35 -13.21
N PHE A 162 7.87 24.72 -12.73
CA PHE A 162 7.20 25.98 -13.03
C PHE A 162 6.86 26.73 -11.74
N ASN A 163 7.54 27.83 -11.46
CA ASN A 163 7.38 28.62 -10.23
C ASN A 163 7.53 27.80 -8.93
N GLY A 164 8.45 26.86 -8.90
CA GLY A 164 8.66 25.97 -7.75
C GLY A 164 7.64 24.83 -7.66
N LEU A 165 6.81 24.64 -8.68
CA LEU A 165 5.84 23.56 -8.74
C LEU A 165 6.20 22.55 -9.83
N VAL A 166 5.98 21.29 -9.53
CA VAL A 166 6.12 20.14 -10.43
C VAL A 166 4.81 19.37 -10.44
N PHE A 167 4.34 18.98 -11.62
CA PHE A 167 3.18 18.12 -11.80
C PHE A 167 3.63 16.74 -12.24
N ARG A 168 2.95 15.71 -11.75
CA ARG A 168 3.28 14.31 -12.05
C ARG A 168 2.05 13.50 -12.41
N ALA A 169 2.27 12.51 -13.27
CA ALA A 169 1.36 11.38 -13.50
C ALA A 169 2.17 10.09 -13.23
N GLU A 170 1.60 9.17 -12.46
CA GLU A 170 2.30 7.96 -12.00
C GLU A 170 1.34 6.76 -12.05
N ALA A 171 1.87 5.60 -12.42
CA ALA A 171 1.24 4.30 -12.24
C ALA A 171 2.12 3.46 -11.32
N THR A 172 1.52 2.80 -10.32
CA THR A 172 2.23 1.91 -9.39
C THR A 172 1.52 0.59 -9.24
N LEU A 173 2.31 -0.45 -8.96
CA LEU A 173 1.86 -1.77 -8.56
C LEU A 173 2.53 -2.12 -7.25
N THR A 174 1.75 -2.56 -6.27
CA THR A 174 2.22 -3.10 -4.99
C THR A 174 1.74 -4.54 -4.86
N GLU A 175 2.64 -5.46 -4.64
CA GLU A 175 2.34 -6.86 -4.35
C GLU A 175 2.47 -7.08 -2.84
N PHE A 176 1.37 -7.35 -2.15
CA PHE A 176 1.37 -7.57 -0.72
C PHE A 176 1.57 -9.04 -0.35
N ASP A 177 2.18 -9.26 0.80
CA ASP A 177 2.30 -10.58 1.39
C ASP A 177 0.92 -11.16 1.75
N ASP A 178 0.87 -12.48 1.90
CA ASP A 178 -0.34 -13.21 2.25
C ASP A 178 -0.95 -12.75 3.58
N VAL A 179 -2.28 -12.67 3.62
CA VAL A 179 -3.06 -12.38 4.84
C VAL A 179 -3.70 -13.65 5.37
N GLU A 180 -3.52 -13.92 6.66
CA GLU A 180 -4.12 -15.06 7.34
C GLU A 180 -5.11 -14.60 8.40
N VAL A 181 -6.30 -15.18 8.39
CA VAL A 181 -7.35 -14.98 9.41
C VAL A 181 -7.71 -16.33 10.02
N LYS A 182 -7.60 -16.44 11.34
CA LYS A 182 -8.06 -17.63 12.09
C LYS A 182 -9.36 -17.33 12.78
N THR A 183 -10.30 -18.24 12.59
CA THR A 183 -11.62 -18.17 13.23
C THR A 183 -11.88 -19.44 14.02
N THR A 184 -12.70 -19.33 15.08
CA THR A 184 -13.14 -20.47 15.87
C THR A 184 -14.67 -20.43 15.92
N ASP A 185 -15.31 -21.56 15.60
CA ASP A 185 -16.76 -21.70 15.70
C ASP A 185 -17.24 -22.02 17.12
N ALA A 186 -18.56 -22.15 17.30
CA ALA A 186 -19.19 -22.47 18.59
C ALA A 186 -18.80 -23.86 19.13
N ASP A 187 -18.39 -24.78 18.25
CA ASP A 187 -17.98 -26.14 18.61
C ASP A 187 -16.48 -26.24 18.90
N GLY A 188 -15.75 -25.10 18.83
CA GLY A 188 -14.31 -25.01 19.08
C GLY A 188 -13.46 -25.43 17.90
N LEU A 189 -14.02 -25.58 16.71
CA LEU A 189 -13.24 -25.88 15.48
C LEU A 189 -12.54 -24.62 14.99
N VAL A 190 -11.25 -24.76 14.72
CA VAL A 190 -10.42 -23.68 14.19
C VAL A 190 -10.36 -23.77 12.67
N GLU A 191 -10.72 -22.70 12.01
CA GLU A 191 -10.60 -22.52 10.56
C GLU A 191 -9.56 -21.44 10.25
N THR A 192 -8.69 -21.71 9.29
CA THR A 192 -7.71 -20.73 8.80
C THR A 192 -8.07 -20.35 7.37
N LYS A 193 -8.30 -19.06 7.14
CA LYS A 193 -8.53 -18.45 5.82
C LYS A 193 -7.29 -17.70 5.42
N LYS A 194 -6.82 -17.91 4.20
CA LYS A 194 -5.63 -17.27 3.68
C LYS A 194 -5.95 -16.58 2.36
N ALA A 195 -5.69 -15.29 2.28
CA ALA A 195 -5.73 -14.53 1.05
C ALA A 195 -4.29 -14.43 0.49
N ASN A 196 -4.13 -14.80 -0.76
CA ASN A 196 -2.86 -14.76 -1.47
C ASN A 196 -2.98 -13.83 -2.68
N ASP A 197 -1.83 -13.52 -3.30
CA ASP A 197 -1.76 -12.74 -4.54
C ASP A 197 -2.56 -11.41 -4.40
N ILE A 198 -2.29 -10.67 -3.32
CA ILE A 198 -2.94 -9.39 -3.06
C ILE A 198 -2.14 -8.31 -3.79
N GLU A 199 -2.78 -7.69 -4.79
CA GLU A 199 -2.17 -6.65 -5.63
C GLU A 199 -2.92 -5.33 -5.46
N PHE A 200 -2.21 -4.23 -5.45
CA PHE A 200 -2.76 -2.88 -5.43
C PHE A 200 -2.18 -2.08 -6.58
N GLU A 201 -2.99 -1.88 -7.62
CA GLU A 201 -2.66 -1.07 -8.78
C GLU A 201 -3.17 0.35 -8.61
N THR A 202 -2.37 1.35 -8.99
CA THR A 202 -2.82 2.74 -8.89
C THR A 202 -2.47 3.57 -10.12
N ILE A 203 -3.33 4.54 -10.43
CA ILE A 203 -3.05 5.63 -11.37
C ILE A 203 -3.31 6.95 -10.66
N THR A 204 -2.29 7.81 -10.63
CA THR A 204 -2.31 9.02 -9.81
C THR A 204 -1.84 10.25 -10.55
N LEU A 205 -2.36 11.40 -10.11
CA LEU A 205 -1.86 12.73 -10.46
C LEU A 205 -1.39 13.42 -9.19
N SER A 206 -0.32 14.17 -9.28
CA SER A 206 0.20 14.91 -8.13
C SER A 206 0.73 16.29 -8.50
N VAL A 207 0.75 17.16 -7.50
CA VAL A 207 1.42 18.44 -7.52
C VAL A 207 2.38 18.50 -6.33
N ALA A 208 3.60 18.93 -6.59
CA ALA A 208 4.64 19.07 -5.58
C ALA A 208 5.32 20.42 -5.65
N LYS A 209 5.80 20.89 -4.50
CA LYS A 209 6.63 22.08 -4.36
C LYS A 209 8.08 21.67 -4.09
N THR A 210 9.01 22.25 -4.85
CA THR A 210 10.45 22.12 -4.64
C THR A 210 10.96 23.05 -3.52
N PHE A 211 11.98 22.66 -2.80
CA PHE A 211 12.65 23.45 -1.74
C PHE A 211 14.14 23.21 -1.70
#